data_60266fbb162c3cff34468975bf548b62
#
_entry.id   60266fbb162c3cff34468975bf548b62
#
_cell.length_a   1.000
_cell.length_b   1.000
_cell.length_c   1.000
_cell.angle_alpha   90.00
_cell.angle_beta   90.00
_cell.angle_gamma   90.00
#
_symmetry.space_group_name_H-M   'P 1'
#
loop_
_entity.id
_entity.type
_entity.pdbx_description
1 polymer ?
#
loop_
_entity_poly.entity_id
_entity_poly.type
_entity_poly.pdbx_seq_one_letter_code
_entity_poly.pdbx_strand_id
1 'polypeptide(L)'
;MDFQGKTIILTGAAGGIGAALAREFAARGAQLALCDLNCSALSALAQELGAQPMVCDVTVESDIQSVVAQVEKTLGPVDIFFSNAGFSGGEPDHAASAPDTIWQAAWQVHVMAHVYACRAVLPAMLARGEGYLVQMASAAGLLNQIGDAAYSTSKHAAVGFAEALAISHGDQGLKVSVVCPQYIATPMLGYDDPASAASLPGILSPKIAAQRVADAMEQERFLILPHPQVADYMAFKAAEPDKWLASMRKLRARLVAKLGKLELRQMHKWM
;
A
#
# COMPACT_ATOMS: atom_id res chain seq x y z
N MET A 1 5.02 -8.94 -16.88
CA MET A 1 5.33 -7.69 -17.63
C MET A 1 6.78 -7.29 -17.38
N ASP A 2 7.36 -6.42 -18.22
CA ASP A 2 8.70 -5.84 -18.02
C ASP A 2 8.53 -4.39 -17.57
N PHE A 3 9.40 -3.89 -16.67
CA PHE A 3 9.40 -2.50 -16.22
C PHE A 3 10.20 -1.58 -17.13
N GLN A 4 11.05 -2.13 -18.01
CA GLN A 4 11.93 -1.36 -18.87
C GLN A 4 11.15 -0.34 -19.72
N GLY A 5 11.45 0.95 -19.53
CA GLY A 5 10.80 2.06 -20.25
C GLY A 5 9.35 2.35 -19.86
N LYS A 6 8.76 1.63 -18.90
CA LYS A 6 7.39 1.87 -18.44
C LYS A 6 7.29 3.13 -17.58
N THR A 7 6.29 3.95 -17.82
CA THR A 7 5.99 5.16 -17.05
C THR A 7 5.14 4.80 -15.83
N ILE A 8 5.68 5.04 -14.64
CA ILE A 8 5.03 4.71 -13.35
C ILE A 8 4.79 5.98 -12.54
N ILE A 9 3.56 6.19 -12.11
CA ILE A 9 3.21 7.12 -11.04
C ILE A 9 3.15 6.34 -9.72
N LEU A 10 3.92 6.78 -8.71
CA LEU A 10 3.97 6.17 -7.38
C LEU A 10 3.64 7.20 -6.31
N THR A 11 2.54 7.00 -5.56
CA THR A 11 2.15 7.88 -4.45
C THR A 11 2.74 7.43 -3.11
N GLY A 12 2.94 8.37 -2.17
CA GLY A 12 3.61 8.08 -0.90
C GLY A 12 5.05 7.63 -1.10
N ALA A 13 5.73 8.20 -2.09
CA ALA A 13 7.03 7.75 -2.57
C ALA A 13 8.19 8.13 -1.63
N ALA A 14 8.04 9.20 -0.82
CA ALA A 14 9.13 9.75 -0.03
C ALA A 14 9.47 8.94 1.23
N GLY A 15 8.66 7.95 1.62
CA GLY A 15 8.84 7.23 2.87
C GLY A 15 8.76 5.71 2.74
N GLY A 16 9.36 5.02 3.71
CA GLY A 16 9.18 3.62 3.99
C GLY A 16 9.20 2.70 2.77
N ILE A 17 8.07 2.07 2.50
CA ILE A 17 7.89 1.15 1.37
C ILE A 17 7.96 1.89 0.03
N GLY A 18 7.39 3.10 -0.05
CA GLY A 18 7.36 3.88 -1.29
C GLY A 18 8.74 4.18 -1.83
N ALA A 19 9.67 4.63 -0.98
CA ALA A 19 11.05 4.89 -1.38
C ALA A 19 11.79 3.61 -1.83
N ALA A 20 11.50 2.47 -1.19
CA ALA A 20 12.09 1.20 -1.60
C ALA A 20 11.51 0.72 -2.95
N LEU A 21 10.20 0.89 -3.18
CA LEU A 21 9.56 0.60 -4.47
C LEU A 21 10.12 1.48 -5.58
N ALA A 22 10.28 2.79 -5.32
CA ALA A 22 10.86 3.72 -6.28
C ALA A 22 12.26 3.27 -6.73
N ARG A 23 13.12 2.89 -5.78
CA ARG A 23 14.46 2.37 -6.09
C ARG A 23 14.43 1.08 -6.87
N GLU A 24 13.53 0.17 -6.51
CA GLU A 24 13.40 -1.12 -7.19
C GLU A 24 12.91 -0.95 -8.64
N PHE A 25 11.89 -0.11 -8.87
CA PHE A 25 11.39 0.17 -10.21
C PHE A 25 12.40 0.92 -11.07
N ALA A 26 13.13 1.90 -10.50
CA ALA A 26 14.22 2.57 -11.20
C ALA A 26 15.32 1.58 -11.61
N ALA A 27 15.72 0.67 -10.71
CA ALA A 27 16.72 -0.35 -11.00
C ALA A 27 16.28 -1.33 -12.10
N ARG A 28 14.95 -1.50 -12.31
CA ARG A 28 14.36 -2.29 -13.40
C ARG A 28 14.08 -1.47 -14.67
N GLY A 29 14.56 -0.22 -14.74
CA GLY A 29 14.50 0.61 -15.94
C GLY A 29 13.20 1.37 -16.16
N ALA A 30 12.34 1.50 -15.14
CA ALA A 30 11.12 2.31 -15.23
C ALA A 30 11.42 3.81 -15.22
N GLN A 31 10.56 4.60 -15.89
CA GLN A 31 10.51 6.06 -15.79
C GLN A 31 9.52 6.42 -14.68
N LEU A 32 9.96 7.22 -13.68
CA LEU A 32 9.20 7.42 -12.46
C LEU A 32 8.73 8.87 -12.30
N ALA A 33 7.45 9.02 -11.98
CA ALA A 33 6.88 10.19 -11.35
C ALA A 33 6.55 9.85 -9.88
N LEU A 34 7.26 10.48 -8.96
CA LEU A 34 7.17 10.24 -7.54
C LEU A 34 6.31 11.29 -6.87
N CYS A 35 5.26 10.87 -6.15
CA CYS A 35 4.30 11.76 -5.52
C CYS A 35 4.35 11.63 -4.01
N ASP A 36 4.43 12.75 -3.29
CA ASP A 36 4.37 12.80 -1.82
C ASP A 36 4.04 14.21 -1.34
N LEU A 37 3.61 14.34 -0.08
CA LEU A 37 3.47 15.62 0.61
C LEU A 37 4.81 16.15 1.14
N ASN A 38 5.76 15.27 1.43
CA ASN A 38 7.08 15.63 1.96
C ASN A 38 8.01 16.07 0.84
N CYS A 39 7.95 17.35 0.49
CA CYS A 39 8.71 17.98 -0.59
C CYS A 39 10.23 17.71 -0.50
N SER A 40 10.81 17.78 0.70
CA SER A 40 12.26 17.65 0.91
C SER A 40 12.75 16.23 0.63
N ALA A 41 12.11 15.24 1.27
CA ALA A 41 12.46 13.84 1.08
C ALA A 41 12.15 13.37 -0.35
N LEU A 42 11.05 13.85 -0.94
CA LEU A 42 10.67 13.58 -2.32
C LEU A 42 11.72 14.08 -3.31
N SER A 43 12.17 15.34 -3.16
CA SER A 43 13.17 15.94 -4.05
C SER A 43 14.52 15.22 -3.99
N ALA A 44 14.94 14.82 -2.78
CA ALA A 44 16.19 14.06 -2.59
C ALA A 44 16.12 12.69 -3.28
N LEU A 45 15.02 11.96 -3.12
CA LEU A 45 14.82 10.66 -3.77
C LEU A 45 14.71 10.79 -5.28
N ALA A 46 14.01 11.80 -5.78
CA ALA A 46 13.87 12.04 -7.21
C ALA A 46 15.22 12.38 -7.86
N GLN A 47 16.06 13.18 -7.19
CA GLN A 47 17.42 13.47 -7.65
C GLN A 47 18.30 12.21 -7.67
N GLU A 48 18.21 11.36 -6.63
CA GLU A 48 18.92 10.07 -6.56
C GLU A 48 18.60 9.17 -7.75
N LEU A 49 17.33 9.14 -8.16
CA LEU A 49 16.82 8.18 -9.15
C LEU A 49 16.66 8.76 -10.57
N GLY A 50 16.91 10.04 -10.77
CA GLY A 50 16.59 10.72 -12.04
C GLY A 50 15.08 10.74 -12.32
N ALA A 51 14.26 10.73 -11.28
CA ALA A 51 12.80 10.69 -11.35
C ALA A 51 12.17 12.09 -11.32
N GLN A 52 10.91 12.20 -11.73
CA GLN A 52 10.16 13.46 -11.66
C GLN A 52 9.44 13.58 -10.29
N PRO A 53 9.78 14.59 -9.46
CA PRO A 53 9.08 14.83 -8.21
C PRO A 53 7.77 15.60 -8.44
N MET A 54 6.69 15.17 -7.80
CA MET A 54 5.37 15.78 -7.88
C MET A 54 4.79 15.93 -6.46
N VAL A 55 4.70 17.15 -5.94
CA VAL A 55 3.99 17.39 -4.67
C VAL A 55 2.51 17.16 -4.91
N CYS A 56 1.91 16.26 -4.14
CA CYS A 56 0.52 15.85 -4.35
C CYS A 56 -0.12 15.41 -3.04
N ASP A 57 -1.26 16.02 -2.71
CA ASP A 57 -2.17 15.50 -1.70
C ASP A 57 -3.12 14.51 -2.37
N VAL A 58 -2.95 13.23 -2.09
CA VAL A 58 -3.78 12.16 -2.67
C VAL A 58 -5.26 12.25 -2.27
N THR A 59 -5.59 13.02 -1.23
CA THR A 59 -6.98 13.27 -0.81
C THR A 59 -7.68 14.34 -1.65
N VAL A 60 -6.93 15.04 -2.52
CA VAL A 60 -7.42 16.09 -3.42
C VAL A 60 -7.42 15.55 -4.85
N GLU A 61 -8.62 15.30 -5.40
CA GLU A 61 -8.76 14.70 -6.75
C GLU A 61 -8.08 15.53 -7.85
N SER A 62 -8.15 16.87 -7.76
CA SER A 62 -7.50 17.77 -8.72
C SER A 62 -5.97 17.68 -8.71
N ASP A 63 -5.36 17.36 -7.58
CA ASP A 63 -3.91 17.17 -7.49
C ASP A 63 -3.50 15.92 -8.28
N ILE A 64 -4.23 14.82 -8.09
CA ILE A 64 -3.99 13.57 -8.84
C ILE A 64 -4.18 13.79 -10.35
N GLN A 65 -5.24 14.50 -10.75
CA GLN A 65 -5.49 14.84 -12.16
C GLN A 65 -4.33 15.68 -12.74
N SER A 66 -3.85 16.66 -11.98
CA SER A 66 -2.72 17.50 -12.39
C SER A 66 -1.43 16.70 -12.55
N VAL A 67 -1.16 15.77 -11.63
CA VAL A 67 -0.03 14.84 -11.71
C VAL A 67 -0.12 14.02 -12.99
N VAL A 68 -1.25 13.36 -13.26
CA VAL A 68 -1.42 12.53 -14.45
C VAL A 68 -1.21 13.35 -15.72
N ALA A 69 -1.86 14.50 -15.84
CA ALA A 69 -1.73 15.38 -17.01
C ALA A 69 -0.27 15.84 -17.24
N GLN A 70 0.45 16.18 -16.16
CA GLN A 70 1.86 16.57 -16.25
C GLN A 70 2.76 15.40 -16.68
N VAL A 71 2.53 14.20 -16.12
CA VAL A 71 3.29 12.98 -16.46
C VAL A 71 3.05 12.59 -17.91
N GLU A 72 1.82 12.58 -18.37
CA GLU A 72 1.50 12.28 -19.78
C GLU A 72 2.18 13.26 -20.76
N LYS A 73 2.31 14.52 -20.37
CA LYS A 73 3.00 15.55 -21.17
C LYS A 73 4.52 15.37 -21.21
N THR A 74 5.15 14.90 -20.13
CA THR A 74 6.61 14.89 -19.96
C THR A 74 7.26 13.54 -20.15
N LEU A 75 6.59 12.46 -19.72
CA LEU A 75 7.11 11.09 -19.76
C LEU A 75 6.33 10.18 -20.74
N GLY A 76 5.18 10.63 -21.24
CA GLY A 76 4.30 9.83 -22.08
C GLY A 76 3.19 9.15 -21.31
N PRO A 77 2.44 8.24 -21.96
CA PRO A 77 1.30 7.58 -21.37
C PRO A 77 1.63 6.89 -20.05
N VAL A 78 0.76 7.01 -19.05
CA VAL A 78 0.93 6.31 -17.76
C VAL A 78 0.68 4.82 -17.97
N ASP A 79 1.70 3.99 -17.85
CA ASP A 79 1.59 2.53 -17.94
C ASP A 79 1.10 1.93 -16.61
N ILE A 80 1.62 2.44 -15.49
CA ILE A 80 1.34 1.93 -14.16
C ILE A 80 0.98 3.09 -13.22
N PHE A 81 -0.15 2.98 -12.53
CA PHE A 81 -0.44 3.85 -11.41
C PHE A 81 -0.40 3.03 -10.11
N PHE A 82 0.58 3.32 -9.25
CA PHE A 82 0.76 2.65 -7.98
C PHE A 82 0.28 3.56 -6.83
N SER A 83 -0.93 3.30 -6.34
CA SER A 83 -1.51 3.95 -5.17
C SER A 83 -0.92 3.35 -3.89
N ASN A 84 0.13 3.98 -3.34
CA ASN A 84 0.84 3.46 -2.17
C ASN A 84 0.67 4.33 -0.91
N ALA A 85 0.31 5.58 -1.02
CA ALA A 85 0.14 6.48 0.12
C ALA A 85 -0.75 5.87 1.20
N GLY A 86 -0.37 6.04 2.48
CA GLY A 86 -1.12 5.47 3.60
C GLY A 86 -0.50 5.77 4.95
N PHE A 87 -1.30 5.61 6.00
CA PHE A 87 -0.91 5.81 7.39
C PHE A 87 -1.67 4.86 8.31
N SER A 88 -1.27 4.77 9.58
CA SER A 88 -1.97 4.06 10.65
C SER A 88 -2.34 5.07 11.74
N GLY A 89 -3.59 5.06 12.18
CA GLY A 89 -4.11 6.01 13.17
C GLY A 89 -4.18 5.46 14.59
N GLY A 90 -4.35 4.15 14.71
CA GLY A 90 -4.62 3.48 15.98
C GLY A 90 -5.99 3.77 16.57
N GLU A 91 -6.28 3.12 17.69
CA GLU A 91 -7.48 3.37 18.50
C GLU A 91 -7.08 3.53 19.97
N PRO A 92 -7.52 4.59 20.69
CA PRO A 92 -7.04 4.89 22.03
C PRO A 92 -7.53 3.92 23.11
N ASP A 93 -8.72 3.31 22.94
CA ASP A 93 -9.35 2.48 23.98
C ASP A 93 -10.01 1.21 23.41
N HIS A 94 -10.97 1.36 22.52
CA HIS A 94 -11.73 0.24 21.95
C HIS A 94 -11.95 0.45 20.44
N ALA A 95 -12.41 -0.58 19.73
CA ALA A 95 -12.49 -0.60 18.26
C ALA A 95 -13.29 0.57 17.62
N ALA A 96 -14.13 1.25 18.36
CA ALA A 96 -14.87 2.42 17.89
C ALA A 96 -14.39 3.73 18.52
N SER A 97 -13.26 3.75 19.23
CA SER A 97 -12.78 4.93 19.99
C SER A 97 -11.91 5.89 19.18
N ALA A 98 -11.47 5.50 17.99
CA ALA A 98 -10.77 6.43 17.10
C ALA A 98 -11.73 7.58 16.72
N PRO A 99 -11.28 8.86 16.78
CA PRO A 99 -12.12 10.00 16.42
C PRO A 99 -12.54 9.97 14.95
N ASP A 100 -13.67 10.57 14.62
CA ASP A 100 -14.21 10.64 13.25
C ASP A 100 -13.18 11.18 12.24
N THR A 101 -12.32 12.10 12.66
CA THR A 101 -11.25 12.63 11.82
C THR A 101 -10.27 11.56 11.35
N ILE A 102 -9.97 10.57 12.19
CA ILE A 102 -9.11 9.41 11.82
C ILE A 102 -9.85 8.48 10.86
N TRP A 103 -11.15 8.20 11.12
CA TRP A 103 -11.98 7.40 10.22
C TRP A 103 -12.09 8.03 8.83
N GLN A 104 -12.38 9.34 8.79
CA GLN A 104 -12.48 10.10 7.54
C GLN A 104 -11.15 10.17 6.81
N ALA A 105 -10.05 10.47 7.50
CA ALA A 105 -8.72 10.50 6.89
C ALA A 105 -8.31 9.12 6.34
N ALA A 106 -8.56 8.03 7.09
CA ALA A 106 -8.28 6.67 6.62
C ALA A 106 -9.10 6.35 5.36
N TRP A 107 -10.37 6.75 5.30
CA TRP A 107 -11.20 6.58 4.12
C TRP A 107 -10.70 7.39 2.93
N GLN A 108 -10.36 8.66 3.13
CA GLN A 108 -9.86 9.53 2.05
C GLN A 108 -8.54 9.01 1.46
N VAL A 109 -7.58 8.65 2.32
CA VAL A 109 -6.25 8.22 1.86
C VAL A 109 -6.23 6.78 1.34
N HIS A 110 -6.94 5.85 1.99
CA HIS A 110 -6.83 4.42 1.63
C HIS A 110 -7.88 3.95 0.63
N VAL A 111 -8.95 4.73 0.40
CA VAL A 111 -10.04 4.37 -0.51
C VAL A 111 -10.21 5.43 -1.60
N MET A 112 -10.55 6.67 -1.22
CA MET A 112 -10.88 7.69 -2.20
C MET A 112 -9.69 8.08 -3.07
N ALA A 113 -8.48 8.12 -2.52
CA ALA A 113 -7.26 8.35 -3.31
C ALA A 113 -7.07 7.29 -4.41
N HIS A 114 -7.39 6.02 -4.14
CA HIS A 114 -7.36 4.96 -5.14
C HIS A 114 -8.44 5.17 -6.23
N VAL A 115 -9.63 5.62 -5.82
CA VAL A 115 -10.71 5.96 -6.76
C VAL A 115 -10.32 7.14 -7.64
N TYR A 116 -9.73 8.20 -7.08
CA TYR A 116 -9.27 9.38 -7.81
C TYR A 116 -8.18 9.03 -8.82
N ALA A 117 -7.22 8.20 -8.41
CA ALA A 117 -6.19 7.68 -9.31
C ALA A 117 -6.79 6.93 -10.50
N CYS A 118 -7.73 6.02 -10.23
CA CYS A 118 -8.40 5.28 -11.30
C CYS A 118 -9.20 6.20 -12.23
N ARG A 119 -9.95 7.16 -11.70
CA ARG A 119 -10.69 8.14 -12.54
C ARG A 119 -9.76 8.92 -13.46
N ALA A 120 -8.56 9.24 -13.00
CA ALA A 120 -7.60 10.02 -13.77
C ALA A 120 -6.97 9.23 -14.92
N VAL A 121 -6.66 7.92 -14.72
CA VAL A 121 -5.90 7.14 -15.72
C VAL A 121 -6.75 6.13 -16.50
N LEU A 122 -7.85 5.64 -15.93
CA LEU A 122 -8.64 4.55 -16.49
C LEU A 122 -9.17 4.84 -17.91
N PRO A 123 -9.71 6.04 -18.23
CA PRO A 123 -10.19 6.33 -19.58
C PRO A 123 -9.11 6.15 -20.66
N ALA A 124 -7.90 6.65 -20.41
CA ALA A 124 -6.78 6.54 -21.35
C ALA A 124 -6.26 5.10 -21.44
N MET A 125 -6.17 4.37 -20.32
CA MET A 125 -5.78 2.96 -20.28
C MET A 125 -6.77 2.08 -21.05
N LEU A 126 -8.08 2.26 -20.85
CA LEU A 126 -9.12 1.53 -21.58
C LEU A 126 -9.10 1.82 -23.09
N ALA A 127 -8.90 3.08 -23.47
CA ALA A 127 -8.81 3.46 -24.88
C ALA A 127 -7.62 2.80 -25.60
N ARG A 128 -6.51 2.53 -24.85
CA ARG A 128 -5.34 1.82 -25.40
C ARG A 128 -5.49 0.29 -25.31
N GLY A 129 -6.38 -0.21 -24.48
CA GLY A 129 -6.45 -1.64 -24.15
C GLY A 129 -5.25 -2.12 -23.33
N GLU A 130 -4.56 -1.22 -22.63
CA GLU A 130 -3.36 -1.53 -21.84
C GLU A 130 -3.24 -0.56 -20.64
N GLY A 131 -2.97 -1.11 -19.46
CA GLY A 131 -2.70 -0.35 -18.26
C GLY A 131 -2.57 -1.26 -17.03
N TYR A 132 -1.93 -0.77 -15.98
CA TYR A 132 -1.76 -1.52 -14.74
C TYR A 132 -2.06 -0.64 -13.52
N LEU A 133 -3.05 -1.04 -12.75
CA LEU A 133 -3.46 -0.40 -11.52
C LEU A 133 -2.97 -1.23 -10.32
N VAL A 134 -2.14 -0.65 -9.48
CA VAL A 134 -1.61 -1.34 -8.30
C VAL A 134 -2.03 -0.60 -7.05
N GLN A 135 -2.63 -1.31 -6.10
CA GLN A 135 -3.18 -0.73 -4.89
C GLN A 135 -2.52 -1.30 -3.64
N MET A 136 -1.88 -0.45 -2.85
CA MET A 136 -1.30 -0.81 -1.57
C MET A 136 -2.40 -0.91 -0.50
N ALA A 137 -2.84 -2.13 -0.26
CA ALA A 137 -3.68 -2.43 0.88
C ALA A 137 -2.82 -2.79 2.11
N SER A 138 -3.06 -3.92 2.73
CA SER A 138 -2.34 -4.47 3.88
C SER A 138 -2.86 -5.87 4.17
N ALA A 139 -2.12 -6.71 4.86
CA ALA A 139 -2.65 -7.91 5.50
C ALA A 139 -3.83 -7.57 6.45
N ALA A 140 -3.86 -6.34 7.00
CA ALA A 140 -5.01 -5.84 7.75
C ALA A 140 -6.30 -5.75 6.92
N GLY A 141 -6.21 -5.60 5.60
CA GLY A 141 -7.35 -5.63 4.68
C GLY A 141 -7.87 -7.03 4.37
N LEU A 142 -7.18 -8.06 4.82
CA LEU A 142 -7.54 -9.47 4.67
C LEU A 142 -7.88 -10.13 6.01
N LEU A 143 -7.10 -9.79 7.05
CA LEU A 143 -7.10 -10.46 8.35
C LEU A 143 -7.64 -9.60 9.49
N ASN A 144 -7.48 -8.30 9.44
CA ASN A 144 -7.67 -7.32 10.50
C ASN A 144 -6.39 -7.01 11.31
N GLN A 145 -6.25 -5.76 11.75
CA GLN A 145 -5.19 -5.30 12.65
C GLN A 145 -5.79 -5.03 14.03
N ILE A 146 -5.31 -5.75 15.05
CA ILE A 146 -5.69 -5.45 16.44
C ILE A 146 -5.24 -4.02 16.77
N GLY A 147 -6.10 -3.22 17.39
CA GLY A 147 -5.76 -1.86 17.83
C GLY A 147 -5.84 -0.78 16.74
N ASP A 148 -6.41 -1.10 15.55
CA ASP A 148 -6.65 -0.09 14.50
C ASP A 148 -7.81 -0.50 13.57
N ALA A 149 -9.03 -0.32 14.06
CA ALA A 149 -10.24 -0.69 13.33
C ALA A 149 -10.46 0.19 12.09
N ALA A 150 -10.19 1.51 12.17
CA ALA A 150 -10.34 2.43 11.04
C ALA A 150 -9.40 2.05 9.89
N TYR A 151 -8.15 1.72 10.20
CA TYR A 151 -7.18 1.22 9.24
C TYR A 151 -7.64 -0.08 8.59
N SER A 152 -8.02 -1.06 9.42
CA SER A 152 -8.46 -2.38 8.93
C SER A 152 -9.67 -2.26 8.00
N THR A 153 -10.67 -1.46 8.40
CA THR A 153 -11.89 -1.26 7.61
C THR A 153 -11.56 -0.61 6.26
N SER A 154 -10.77 0.45 6.25
CA SER A 154 -10.39 1.13 5.01
C SER A 154 -9.52 0.24 4.10
N LYS A 155 -8.64 -0.61 4.67
CA LYS A 155 -7.82 -1.54 3.89
C LYS A 155 -8.63 -2.73 3.34
N HIS A 156 -9.70 -3.18 4.01
CA HIS A 156 -10.67 -4.12 3.43
C HIS A 156 -11.41 -3.48 2.25
N ALA A 157 -11.83 -2.22 2.38
CA ALA A 157 -12.46 -1.49 1.28
C ALA A 157 -11.53 -1.33 0.06
N ALA A 158 -10.24 -1.08 0.28
CA ALA A 158 -9.24 -1.02 -0.80
C ALA A 158 -9.10 -2.37 -1.54
N VAL A 159 -9.12 -3.50 -0.82
CA VAL A 159 -9.12 -4.84 -1.43
C VAL A 159 -10.37 -5.02 -2.29
N GLY A 160 -11.57 -4.76 -1.73
CA GLY A 160 -12.82 -4.89 -2.49
C GLY A 160 -12.88 -3.98 -3.72
N PHE A 161 -12.29 -2.77 -3.65
CA PHE A 161 -12.20 -1.90 -4.82
C PHE A 161 -11.24 -2.46 -5.89
N ALA A 162 -10.10 -3.03 -5.50
CA ALA A 162 -9.18 -3.69 -6.42
C ALA A 162 -9.84 -4.90 -7.13
N GLU A 163 -10.61 -5.71 -6.38
CA GLU A 163 -11.39 -6.82 -6.93
C GLU A 163 -12.42 -6.32 -7.97
N ALA A 164 -13.17 -5.26 -7.62
CA ALA A 164 -14.14 -4.66 -8.53
C ALA A 164 -13.51 -4.17 -9.84
N LEU A 165 -12.31 -3.56 -9.79
CA LEU A 165 -11.56 -3.13 -10.97
C LEU A 165 -11.11 -4.33 -11.82
N ALA A 166 -10.58 -5.38 -11.19
CA ALA A 166 -10.13 -6.59 -11.87
C ALA A 166 -11.29 -7.32 -12.56
N ILE A 167 -12.44 -7.43 -11.89
CA ILE A 167 -13.65 -8.04 -12.45
C ILE A 167 -14.21 -7.22 -13.63
N SER A 168 -14.24 -5.90 -13.48
CA SER A 168 -14.88 -5.03 -14.47
C SER A 168 -14.04 -4.83 -15.72
N HIS A 169 -12.71 -4.85 -15.61
CA HIS A 169 -11.82 -4.36 -16.66
C HIS A 169 -10.70 -5.34 -17.07
N GLY A 170 -10.59 -6.51 -16.44
CA GLY A 170 -9.56 -7.49 -16.76
C GLY A 170 -9.57 -7.92 -18.23
N ASP A 171 -10.74 -8.20 -18.78
CA ASP A 171 -10.92 -8.59 -20.18
C ASP A 171 -10.75 -7.42 -21.19
N GLN A 172 -10.58 -6.20 -20.68
CA GLN A 172 -10.35 -4.99 -21.48
C GLN A 172 -8.86 -4.61 -21.57
N GLY A 173 -7.96 -5.53 -21.20
CA GLY A 173 -6.52 -5.33 -21.26
C GLY A 173 -5.92 -4.65 -20.03
N LEU A 174 -6.71 -4.43 -18.97
CA LEU A 174 -6.21 -3.87 -17.73
C LEU A 174 -5.73 -4.94 -16.76
N LYS A 175 -4.57 -4.68 -16.18
CA LYS A 175 -4.02 -5.45 -15.07
C LYS A 175 -4.31 -4.73 -13.77
N VAL A 176 -4.64 -5.51 -12.75
CA VAL A 176 -4.89 -4.99 -11.40
C VAL A 176 -4.16 -5.85 -10.40
N SER A 177 -3.44 -5.22 -9.47
CA SER A 177 -2.87 -5.90 -8.31
C SER A 177 -3.25 -5.19 -7.02
N VAL A 178 -3.47 -5.99 -5.98
CA VAL A 178 -3.57 -5.52 -4.60
C VAL A 178 -2.44 -6.08 -3.77
N VAL A 179 -1.65 -5.19 -3.17
CA VAL A 179 -0.48 -5.55 -2.37
C VAL A 179 -0.87 -5.55 -0.90
N CYS A 180 -0.71 -6.68 -0.23
CA CYS A 180 -1.14 -6.89 1.14
C CYS A 180 0.03 -7.30 2.05
N PRO A 181 0.95 -6.38 2.39
CA PRO A 181 2.06 -6.66 3.29
C PRO A 181 1.58 -6.79 4.73
N GLN A 182 2.33 -7.57 5.53
CA GLN A 182 2.24 -7.59 6.98
C GLN A 182 3.19 -6.52 7.56
N TYR A 183 4.08 -6.88 8.47
CA TYR A 183 4.97 -5.92 9.12
C TYR A 183 6.24 -5.65 8.30
N ILE A 184 6.46 -4.39 7.96
CA ILE A 184 7.65 -3.92 7.25
C ILE A 184 8.36 -2.88 8.10
N ALA A 185 9.67 -3.00 8.26
CA ALA A 185 10.50 -2.10 9.07
C ALA A 185 10.54 -0.69 8.46
N THR A 186 9.60 0.14 8.88
CA THR A 186 9.40 1.52 8.41
C THR A 186 9.17 2.45 9.58
N PRO A 187 9.26 3.78 9.40
CA PRO A 187 8.90 4.76 10.43
C PRO A 187 7.46 4.59 10.99
N MET A 188 6.53 4.04 10.19
CA MET A 188 5.17 3.72 10.66
C MET A 188 5.20 2.74 11.84
N LEU A 189 6.13 1.77 11.83
CA LEU A 189 6.36 0.83 12.94
C LEU A 189 7.41 1.30 13.95
N GLY A 190 7.97 2.51 13.79
CA GLY A 190 8.99 3.07 14.66
C GLY A 190 10.42 2.65 14.30
N TYR A 191 10.67 2.25 13.07
CA TYR A 191 12.01 1.94 12.56
C TYR A 191 12.49 3.05 11.63
N ASP A 192 13.33 3.93 12.16
CA ASP A 192 14.03 4.96 11.35
C ASP A 192 15.16 4.31 10.54
N ASP A 193 15.84 3.31 11.11
CA ASP A 193 16.76 2.43 10.40
C ASP A 193 16.16 1.02 10.25
N PRO A 194 15.84 0.59 9.01
CA PRO A 194 15.31 -0.75 8.75
C PRO A 194 16.22 -1.90 9.20
N ALA A 195 17.54 -1.67 9.31
CA ALA A 195 18.48 -2.69 9.75
C ALA A 195 18.26 -3.07 11.23
N SER A 196 17.71 -2.16 12.04
CA SER A 196 17.38 -2.41 13.45
C SER A 196 16.32 -3.50 13.65
N ALA A 197 15.53 -3.83 12.61
CA ALA A 197 14.52 -4.88 12.63
C ALA A 197 15.00 -6.22 12.03
N ALA A 198 16.23 -6.31 11.53
CA ALA A 198 16.71 -7.46 10.74
C ALA A 198 16.68 -8.80 11.49
N SER A 199 16.74 -8.77 12.83
CA SER A 199 16.70 -9.97 13.71
C SER A 199 15.27 -10.34 14.17
N LEU A 200 14.25 -9.55 13.84
CA LEU A 200 12.90 -9.78 14.34
C LEU A 200 12.12 -10.69 13.36
N PRO A 201 11.62 -11.85 13.85
CA PRO A 201 10.83 -12.75 13.01
C PRO A 201 9.57 -12.06 12.46
N GLY A 202 9.22 -12.34 11.20
CA GLY A 202 7.99 -11.84 10.58
C GLY A 202 8.02 -10.37 10.16
N ILE A 203 9.15 -9.67 10.33
CA ILE A 203 9.33 -8.29 9.86
C ILE A 203 10.25 -8.31 8.63
N LEU A 204 9.79 -7.74 7.52
CA LEU A 204 10.59 -7.57 6.31
C LEU A 204 11.24 -6.20 6.28
N SER A 205 12.43 -6.10 5.67
CA SER A 205 12.95 -4.80 5.28
C SER A 205 12.15 -4.23 4.10
N PRO A 206 12.05 -2.89 3.96
CA PRO A 206 11.40 -2.27 2.81
C PRO A 206 11.96 -2.75 1.46
N LYS A 207 13.28 -2.96 1.39
CA LYS A 207 13.97 -3.47 0.19
C LYS A 207 13.46 -4.84 -0.22
N ILE A 208 13.42 -5.80 0.71
CA ILE A 208 12.93 -7.17 0.41
C ILE A 208 11.45 -7.13 0.02
N ALA A 209 10.65 -6.30 0.71
CA ALA A 209 9.24 -6.16 0.37
C ALA A 209 9.06 -5.58 -1.04
N ALA A 210 9.82 -4.54 -1.42
CA ALA A 210 9.77 -3.94 -2.75
C ALA A 210 10.17 -4.95 -3.85
N GLN A 211 11.23 -5.73 -3.64
CA GLN A 211 11.64 -6.79 -4.56
C GLN A 211 10.52 -7.81 -4.78
N ARG A 212 9.94 -8.35 -3.70
CA ARG A 212 8.83 -9.31 -3.80
C ARG A 212 7.60 -8.74 -4.50
N VAL A 213 7.31 -7.46 -4.28
CA VAL A 213 6.21 -6.77 -4.97
C VAL A 213 6.51 -6.67 -6.46
N ALA A 214 7.69 -6.20 -6.84
CA ALA A 214 8.07 -6.06 -8.25
C ALA A 214 8.09 -7.42 -8.97
N ASP A 215 8.65 -8.48 -8.37
CA ASP A 215 8.65 -9.83 -8.92
C ASP A 215 7.22 -10.37 -9.16
N ALA A 216 6.31 -10.10 -8.23
CA ALA A 216 4.91 -10.50 -8.37
C ALA A 216 4.16 -9.67 -9.42
N MET A 217 4.49 -8.38 -9.56
CA MET A 217 3.95 -7.52 -10.62
C MET A 217 4.41 -7.96 -12.00
N GLU A 218 5.66 -8.41 -12.18
CA GLU A 218 6.14 -8.99 -13.44
C GLU A 218 5.33 -10.22 -13.84
N GLN A 219 4.90 -11.01 -12.85
CA GLN A 219 4.02 -12.17 -13.04
C GLN A 219 2.54 -11.79 -13.14
N GLU A 220 2.20 -10.50 -13.06
CA GLU A 220 0.83 -9.95 -13.17
C GLU A 220 -0.14 -10.56 -12.14
N ARG A 221 0.36 -10.92 -10.95
CA ARG A 221 -0.47 -11.50 -9.89
C ARG A 221 -1.45 -10.48 -9.34
N PHE A 222 -2.72 -10.85 -9.24
CA PHE A 222 -3.73 -9.99 -8.63
C PHE A 222 -3.44 -9.76 -7.14
N LEU A 223 -3.33 -10.82 -6.34
CA LEU A 223 -3.04 -10.72 -4.91
C LEU A 223 -1.53 -10.91 -4.67
N ILE A 224 -0.89 -9.85 -4.19
CA ILE A 224 0.54 -9.83 -3.88
C ILE A 224 0.72 -9.88 -2.37
N LEU A 225 1.29 -10.97 -1.88
CA LEU A 225 1.59 -11.21 -0.47
C LEU A 225 3.11 -11.22 -0.24
N PRO A 226 3.72 -10.07 0.13
CA PRO A 226 5.14 -10.04 0.45
C PRO A 226 5.51 -10.98 1.62
N HIS A 227 4.55 -11.31 2.48
CA HIS A 227 4.65 -12.28 3.56
C HIS A 227 3.83 -13.52 3.22
N PRO A 228 4.45 -14.62 2.75
CA PRO A 228 3.71 -15.80 2.26
C PRO A 228 2.75 -16.42 3.28
N GLN A 229 3.09 -16.38 4.57
CA GLN A 229 2.24 -16.93 5.64
C GLN A 229 0.85 -16.26 5.73
N VAL A 230 0.67 -15.08 5.14
CA VAL A 230 -0.65 -14.42 5.10
C VAL A 230 -1.67 -15.28 4.35
N ALA A 231 -1.24 -16.04 3.35
CA ALA A 231 -2.12 -16.96 2.61
C ALA A 231 -2.73 -18.03 3.53
N ASP A 232 -1.93 -18.63 4.41
CA ASP A 232 -2.41 -19.65 5.36
C ASP A 232 -3.39 -19.06 6.36
N TYR A 233 -3.11 -17.83 6.83
CA TYR A 233 -4.02 -17.11 7.73
C TYR A 233 -5.36 -16.79 7.06
N MET A 234 -5.34 -16.39 5.79
CA MET A 234 -6.56 -16.16 5.01
C MET A 234 -7.38 -17.45 4.85
N ALA A 235 -6.72 -18.56 4.51
CA ALA A 235 -7.36 -19.85 4.36
C ALA A 235 -8.01 -20.29 5.68
N PHE A 236 -7.31 -20.15 6.80
CA PHE A 236 -7.86 -20.45 8.13
C PHE A 236 -9.05 -19.55 8.47
N LYS A 237 -8.95 -18.23 8.24
CA LYS A 237 -10.05 -17.29 8.49
C LYS A 237 -11.29 -17.63 7.66
N ALA A 238 -11.11 -18.02 6.39
CA ALA A 238 -12.21 -18.36 5.50
C ALA A 238 -12.89 -19.70 5.88
N ALA A 239 -12.10 -20.71 6.23
CA ALA A 239 -12.59 -22.04 6.57
C ALA A 239 -13.26 -22.10 7.96
N GLU A 240 -12.74 -21.36 8.94
CA GLU A 240 -13.11 -21.47 10.35
C GLU A 240 -13.23 -20.09 11.03
N PRO A 241 -14.17 -19.22 10.60
CA PRO A 241 -14.22 -17.81 11.04
C PRO A 241 -14.38 -17.66 12.56
N ASP A 242 -15.18 -18.51 13.21
CA ASP A 242 -15.38 -18.43 14.67
C ASP A 242 -14.12 -18.83 15.44
N LYS A 243 -13.40 -19.86 14.96
CA LYS A 243 -12.11 -20.25 15.55
C LYS A 243 -11.04 -19.18 15.32
N TRP A 244 -11.04 -18.56 14.14
CA TRP A 244 -10.20 -17.42 13.85
C TRP A 244 -10.43 -16.27 14.82
N LEU A 245 -11.68 -15.83 15.00
CA LEU A 245 -12.05 -14.78 15.94
C LEU A 245 -11.70 -15.14 17.39
N ALA A 246 -11.89 -16.40 17.80
CA ALA A 246 -11.48 -16.86 19.11
C ALA A 246 -9.96 -16.79 19.32
N SER A 247 -9.18 -17.13 18.30
CA SER A 247 -7.70 -17.02 18.31
C SER A 247 -7.24 -15.58 18.39
N MET A 248 -7.87 -14.69 17.62
CA MET A 248 -7.57 -13.26 17.64
C MET A 248 -7.91 -12.60 18.98
N ARG A 249 -9.02 -13.01 19.64
CA ARG A 249 -9.34 -12.58 21.02
C ARG A 249 -8.26 -13.00 22.01
N LYS A 250 -7.79 -14.27 21.94
CA LYS A 250 -6.70 -14.76 22.80
C LYS A 250 -5.40 -13.98 22.56
N LEU A 251 -5.07 -13.69 21.30
CA LEU A 251 -3.91 -12.88 20.95
C LEU A 251 -4.03 -11.48 21.54
N ARG A 252 -5.18 -10.81 21.33
CA ARG A 252 -5.44 -9.48 21.89
C ARG A 252 -5.30 -9.47 23.41
N ALA A 253 -5.87 -10.45 24.11
CA ALA A 253 -5.77 -10.55 25.57
C ALA A 253 -4.32 -10.67 26.03
N ARG A 254 -3.48 -11.49 25.35
CA ARG A 254 -2.04 -11.60 25.63
C ARG A 254 -1.30 -10.29 25.43
N LEU A 255 -1.60 -9.57 24.33
CA LEU A 255 -0.97 -8.27 24.04
C LEU A 255 -1.34 -7.24 25.10
N VAL A 256 -2.60 -7.13 25.49
CA VAL A 256 -3.06 -6.23 26.54
C VAL A 256 -2.40 -6.57 27.88
N ALA A 257 -2.34 -7.83 28.26
CA ALA A 257 -1.68 -8.25 29.52
C ALA A 257 -0.19 -7.90 29.55
N LYS A 258 0.48 -7.91 28.38
CA LYS A 258 1.92 -7.66 28.28
C LYS A 258 2.25 -6.17 28.13
N LEU A 259 1.47 -5.42 27.35
CA LEU A 259 1.79 -4.05 26.95
C LEU A 259 0.95 -3.01 27.69
N GLY A 260 -0.16 -3.41 28.31
CA GLY A 260 -1.16 -2.52 28.89
C GLY A 260 -1.97 -1.81 27.80
N LYS A 261 -1.29 -1.04 26.95
CA LYS A 261 -1.90 -0.32 25.83
C LYS A 261 -1.51 -0.93 24.49
N LEU A 262 -2.45 -0.97 23.54
CA LEU A 262 -2.23 -1.52 22.22
C LEU A 262 -1.74 -0.44 21.26
N GLU A 263 -0.44 -0.41 21.02
CA GLU A 263 0.21 0.49 20.07
C GLU A 263 0.91 -0.32 18.97
N LEU A 264 0.63 0.00 17.71
CA LEU A 264 1.19 -0.74 16.56
C LEU A 264 2.72 -0.83 16.63
N ARG A 265 3.39 0.26 17.03
CA ARG A 265 4.85 0.34 17.20
C ARG A 265 5.44 -0.63 18.23
N GLN A 266 4.61 -1.21 19.09
CA GLN A 266 5.03 -2.17 20.12
C GLN A 266 4.48 -3.57 19.85
N MET A 267 3.23 -3.67 19.38
CA MET A 267 2.53 -4.96 19.22
C MET A 267 3.23 -5.91 18.25
N HIS A 268 3.72 -5.38 17.11
CA HIS A 268 4.34 -6.18 16.06
C HIS A 268 5.55 -7.01 16.53
N LYS A 269 6.16 -6.64 17.65
CA LYS A 269 7.29 -7.38 18.27
C LYS A 269 6.85 -8.64 19.02
N TRP A 270 5.53 -8.84 19.18
CA TRP A 270 4.92 -9.90 19.99
C TRP A 270 3.86 -10.73 19.25
N MET A 271 3.73 -10.53 17.95
CA MET A 271 2.76 -11.22 17.10
C MET A 271 3.37 -12.37 16.31
#